data_4ba5cfb59bc2336cef9e4f3e2b87393e
#
_entry.id   4ba5cfb59bc2336cef9e4f3e2b87393e
#
_cell.length_a   1.000
_cell.length_b   1.000
_cell.length_c   1.000
_cell.angle_alpha   90.00
_cell.angle_beta   90.00
_cell.angle_gamma   90.00
#
_symmetry.space_group_name_H-M   'P 1'
#
loop_
_entity.id
_entity.type
_entity.pdbx_description
1 polymer ?
#
loop_
_entity_poly.entity_id
_entity_poly.type
_entity_poly.pdbx_seq_one_letter_code
_entity_poly.pdbx_strand_id
1 'polypeptide(L)'
;MSEDTKRVMLELDSVSLSYHSGKKTFDHGTHHVLNQVSMKLYEGETLGLIGRNGVGKTTTLRLMAGILAPNSGEVRMHPGKSASLLTLGLGFKPELSGRDNALLAAMLQGSSRKQAESFLDEIAEFSELGDSFVLPVKNYSSGMRARLAFTTALMTHVDILLIDEILSVGDAHFRGKALSAMQGRITGEQTVVFVSHIAEQVKAMCDRVIWLDYGEVVAEGAAEEIIDAYIAQVNKERKV
;
A
#
# COMPACT_ATOMS: atom_id res chain seq x y z
N MET A 1 5.24 -1.40 -26.35
CA MET A 1 5.12 0.08 -26.32
C MET A 1 6.32 0.57 -25.53
N SER A 2 7.12 1.47 -26.09
CA SER A 2 8.32 2.00 -25.44
C SER A 2 7.92 2.83 -24.21
N GLU A 3 8.73 2.80 -23.15
CA GLU A 3 8.53 3.53 -21.88
C GLU A 3 8.33 5.04 -22.05
N ASP A 4 8.78 5.60 -23.15
CA ASP A 4 8.70 7.05 -23.47
C ASP A 4 7.28 7.62 -23.65
N THR A 5 6.22 6.78 -23.62
CA THR A 5 4.83 7.23 -23.83
C THR A 5 3.95 7.12 -22.58
N LYS A 6 4.44 6.50 -21.49
CA LYS A 6 3.64 6.32 -20.26
C LYS A 6 3.69 7.57 -19.39
N ARG A 7 2.53 8.02 -18.90
CA ARG A 7 2.41 9.18 -18.02
C ARG A 7 2.94 8.84 -16.63
N VAL A 8 3.87 9.67 -16.12
CA VAL A 8 4.36 9.54 -14.74
C VAL A 8 3.31 10.07 -13.77
N MET A 9 2.88 9.23 -12.84
CA MET A 9 1.90 9.52 -11.80
C MET A 9 2.57 9.95 -10.49
N LEU A 10 3.70 9.34 -10.16
CA LEU A 10 4.49 9.67 -8.98
C LEU A 10 5.97 9.40 -9.26
N GLU A 11 6.84 10.26 -8.76
CA GLU A 11 8.29 10.15 -8.89
C GLU A 11 8.95 10.41 -7.55
N LEU A 12 9.87 9.54 -7.16
CA LEU A 12 10.89 9.81 -6.15
C LEU A 12 12.17 10.19 -6.87
N ASP A 13 12.76 11.34 -6.52
CA ASP A 13 13.99 11.83 -7.10
C ASP A 13 15.06 12.00 -6.00
N SER A 14 16.03 11.07 -5.97
CA SER A 14 17.18 11.07 -5.05
C SER A 14 16.76 11.17 -3.57
N VAL A 15 15.68 10.48 -3.20
CA VAL A 15 15.06 10.56 -1.87
C VAL A 15 15.91 9.85 -0.82
N SER A 16 16.26 10.57 0.25
CA SER A 16 16.89 10.00 1.43
C SER A 16 16.08 10.26 2.68
N LEU A 17 16.03 9.27 3.58
CA LEU A 17 15.36 9.39 4.87
C LEU A 17 16.14 8.69 5.97
N SER A 18 16.28 9.39 7.11
CA SER A 18 16.92 8.87 8.31
C SER A 18 16.10 9.19 9.55
N TYR A 19 16.06 8.30 10.52
CA TYR A 19 15.49 8.54 11.82
C TYR A 19 16.60 8.82 12.84
N HIS A 20 16.39 9.81 13.70
CA HIS A 20 17.28 10.10 14.81
C HIS A 20 16.73 9.45 16.09
N SER A 21 17.54 8.61 16.73
CA SER A 21 17.22 8.02 18.03
C SER A 21 18.08 8.70 19.10
N GLY A 22 17.44 9.23 20.15
CA GLY A 22 18.15 9.81 21.31
C GLY A 22 18.93 8.79 22.15
N LYS A 23 18.80 7.48 21.85
CA LYS A 23 19.59 6.40 22.46
C LYS A 23 20.67 5.98 21.47
N LYS A 24 21.89 5.74 21.95
CA LYS A 24 23.06 5.22 21.18
C LYS A 24 22.84 3.77 20.66
N THR A 25 21.67 3.49 20.11
CA THR A 25 21.26 2.16 19.62
C THR A 25 21.69 1.96 18.17
N PHE A 26 22.04 3.05 17.46
CA PHE A 26 22.52 3.06 16.06
C PHE A 26 23.78 3.89 15.97
N ASP A 27 24.55 3.72 14.89
CA ASP A 27 25.78 4.46 14.62
C ASP A 27 25.51 5.97 14.76
N HIS A 28 26.12 6.59 15.76
CA HIS A 28 25.94 8.00 16.13
C HIS A 28 24.47 8.44 16.39
N GLY A 29 23.54 7.50 16.70
CA GLY A 29 22.14 7.81 16.96
C GLY A 29 21.27 8.08 15.72
N THR A 30 21.80 7.85 14.51
CA THR A 30 21.08 8.00 13.23
C THR A 30 20.89 6.64 12.57
N HIS A 31 19.66 6.35 12.16
CA HIS A 31 19.32 5.16 11.36
C HIS A 31 18.92 5.60 9.95
N HIS A 32 19.79 5.32 8.98
CA HIS A 32 19.50 5.55 7.57
C HIS A 32 18.56 4.47 7.05
N VAL A 33 17.41 4.88 6.53
CA VAL A 33 16.39 3.95 6.02
C VAL A 33 16.35 3.96 4.50
N LEU A 34 16.48 5.13 3.89
CA LEU A 34 16.58 5.29 2.44
C LEU A 34 17.78 6.19 2.10
N ASN A 35 18.49 5.85 1.03
CA ASN A 35 19.66 6.55 0.56
C ASN A 35 19.56 6.77 -0.96
N GLN A 36 19.30 8.02 -1.37
CA GLN A 36 19.21 8.47 -2.76
C GLN A 36 18.31 7.59 -3.66
N VAL A 37 17.18 7.14 -3.12
CA VAL A 37 16.22 6.31 -3.86
C VAL A 37 15.55 7.14 -4.94
N SER A 38 15.67 6.69 -6.19
CA SER A 38 14.97 7.25 -7.35
C SER A 38 14.13 6.19 -8.01
N MET A 39 12.86 6.50 -8.29
CA MET A 39 11.92 5.60 -8.97
C MET A 39 10.74 6.36 -9.55
N LYS A 40 10.11 5.80 -10.58
CA LYS A 40 8.90 6.35 -11.21
C LYS A 40 7.78 5.34 -11.16
N LEU A 41 6.56 5.84 -10.98
CA LEU A 41 5.31 5.08 -11.07
C LEU A 41 4.51 5.63 -12.26
N TYR A 42 4.11 4.75 -13.15
CA TYR A 42 3.39 5.11 -14.37
C TYR A 42 1.89 4.84 -14.25
N GLU A 43 1.09 5.57 -15.03
CA GLU A 43 -0.37 5.42 -15.04
C GLU A 43 -0.77 4.00 -15.48
N GLY A 44 -1.68 3.38 -14.70
CA GLY A 44 -2.21 2.05 -14.96
C GLY A 44 -1.23 0.89 -14.75
N GLU A 45 -0.03 1.13 -14.18
CA GLU A 45 0.86 0.02 -13.85
C GLU A 45 0.68 -0.47 -12.41
N THR A 46 0.97 -1.73 -12.20
CA THR A 46 1.21 -2.32 -10.88
C THR A 46 2.70 -2.48 -10.65
N LEU A 47 3.26 -1.61 -9.80
CA LEU A 47 4.66 -1.61 -9.41
C LEU A 47 4.86 -2.44 -8.14
N GLY A 48 5.64 -3.51 -8.22
CA GLY A 48 6.07 -4.30 -7.07
C GLY A 48 7.26 -3.65 -6.36
N LEU A 49 7.25 -3.64 -5.02
CA LEU A 49 8.39 -3.22 -4.22
C LEU A 49 8.81 -4.37 -3.32
N ILE A 50 10.00 -4.92 -3.57
CA ILE A 50 10.54 -6.08 -2.85
C ILE A 50 11.83 -5.74 -2.11
N GLY A 51 12.22 -6.62 -1.22
CA GLY A 51 13.44 -6.52 -0.41
C GLY A 51 13.24 -7.13 0.97
N ARG A 52 14.31 -7.23 1.74
CA ARG A 52 14.30 -7.79 3.10
C ARG A 52 13.44 -6.95 4.07
N ASN A 53 13.14 -7.53 5.24
CA ASN A 53 12.48 -6.77 6.31
C ASN A 53 13.41 -5.65 6.80
N GLY A 54 12.83 -4.47 7.02
CA GLY A 54 13.56 -3.31 7.51
C GLY A 54 14.31 -2.49 6.46
N VAL A 55 14.31 -2.86 5.15
CA VAL A 55 15.01 -2.13 4.09
C VAL A 55 14.33 -0.83 3.64
N GLY A 56 13.19 -0.46 4.24
CA GLY A 56 12.53 0.81 3.92
C GLY A 56 11.27 0.72 3.06
N LYS A 57 10.75 -0.48 2.69
CA LYS A 57 9.55 -0.61 1.84
C LYS A 57 8.33 0.16 2.36
N THR A 58 7.93 -0.09 3.60
CA THR A 58 6.82 0.64 4.26
C THR A 58 7.11 2.14 4.36
N THR A 59 8.36 2.53 4.59
CA THR A 59 8.79 3.93 4.63
C THR A 59 8.64 4.59 3.26
N THR A 60 9.00 3.88 2.19
CA THR A 60 8.81 4.33 0.81
C THR A 60 7.32 4.55 0.50
N LEU A 61 6.44 3.61 0.88
CA LEU A 61 4.98 3.79 0.71
C LEU A 61 4.46 5.02 1.49
N ARG A 62 4.96 5.26 2.71
CA ARG A 62 4.57 6.43 3.51
C ARG A 62 5.03 7.75 2.91
N LEU A 63 6.20 7.78 2.27
CA LEU A 63 6.68 8.93 1.49
C LEU A 63 5.79 9.16 0.27
N MET A 64 5.47 8.10 -0.49
CA MET A 64 4.57 8.18 -1.63
C MET A 64 3.16 8.66 -1.25
N ALA A 65 2.68 8.28 -0.06
CA ALA A 65 1.39 8.74 0.48
C ALA A 65 1.44 10.17 1.06
N GLY A 66 2.59 10.83 1.09
CA GLY A 66 2.76 12.14 1.72
C GLY A 66 2.64 12.13 3.24
N ILE A 67 2.67 10.94 3.89
CA ILE A 67 2.62 10.79 5.35
C ILE A 67 3.96 11.19 5.98
N LEU A 68 5.05 10.96 5.26
CA LEU A 68 6.41 11.36 5.65
C LEU A 68 6.98 12.32 4.61
N ALA A 69 7.83 13.24 5.06
CA ALA A 69 8.66 14.06 4.19
C ALA A 69 10.10 13.50 4.17
N PRO A 70 10.80 13.51 3.03
CA PRO A 70 12.18 13.07 2.96
C PRO A 70 13.12 14.09 3.64
N ASN A 71 14.32 13.63 4.07
CA ASN A 71 15.36 14.53 4.56
C ASN A 71 16.07 15.26 3.40
N SER A 72 16.19 14.58 2.25
CA SER A 72 16.71 15.16 1.00
C SER A 72 16.07 14.47 -0.21
N GLY A 73 16.19 15.10 -1.37
CA GLY A 73 15.46 14.68 -2.58
C GLY A 73 14.01 15.15 -2.56
N GLU A 74 13.22 14.71 -3.52
CA GLU A 74 11.86 15.17 -3.70
C GLU A 74 10.92 14.02 -4.07
N VAL A 75 9.68 14.08 -3.57
CA VAL A 75 8.57 13.23 -4.00
C VAL A 75 7.61 14.10 -4.81
N ARG A 76 7.48 13.81 -6.10
CA ARG A 76 6.63 14.55 -7.02
C ARG A 76 5.43 13.70 -7.41
N MET A 77 4.25 14.22 -7.17
CA MET A 77 2.99 13.61 -7.62
C MET A 77 2.45 14.40 -8.81
N HIS A 78 1.85 13.70 -9.77
CA HIS A 78 1.20 14.36 -10.90
C HIS A 78 0.11 15.33 -10.38
N PRO A 79 0.03 16.57 -10.90
CA PRO A 79 -0.97 17.55 -10.47
C PRO A 79 -2.40 17.03 -10.50
N GLY A 80 -3.13 17.25 -9.41
CA GLY A 80 -4.53 16.84 -9.27
C GLY A 80 -4.73 15.34 -8.99
N LYS A 81 -3.67 14.58 -8.76
CA LYS A 81 -3.72 13.15 -8.39
C LYS A 81 -3.49 12.95 -6.91
N SER A 82 -3.98 11.83 -6.39
CA SER A 82 -3.88 11.44 -4.98
C SER A 82 -3.35 10.02 -4.84
N ALA A 83 -2.58 9.78 -3.77
CA ALA A 83 -2.15 8.45 -3.37
C ALA A 83 -2.70 8.13 -1.99
N SER A 84 -3.20 6.92 -1.81
CA SER A 84 -3.65 6.45 -0.49
C SER A 84 -2.99 5.14 -0.12
N LEU A 85 -2.44 5.11 1.09
CA LEU A 85 -1.98 3.87 1.70
C LEU A 85 -3.20 3.11 2.22
N LEU A 86 -3.36 1.87 1.78
CA LEU A 86 -4.43 0.98 2.24
C LEU A 86 -4.26 0.71 3.74
N THR A 87 -4.84 1.58 4.56
CA THR A 87 -4.78 1.50 6.02
C THR A 87 -6.13 1.05 6.56
N LEU A 88 -6.14 -0.12 7.19
CA LEU A 88 -7.37 -0.71 7.72
C LEU A 88 -7.88 0.07 8.93
N GLY A 89 -9.14 0.55 8.85
CA GLY A 89 -9.81 1.22 9.97
C GLY A 89 -9.29 2.61 10.29
N LEU A 90 -8.73 3.32 9.30
CA LEU A 90 -8.28 4.70 9.46
C LEU A 90 -9.41 5.58 10.06
N GLY A 91 -9.12 6.20 11.20
CA GLY A 91 -10.05 7.14 11.85
C GLY A 91 -11.29 6.51 12.49
N PHE A 92 -11.38 5.17 12.60
CA PHE A 92 -12.53 4.51 13.23
C PHE A 92 -12.76 4.99 14.66
N LYS A 93 -14.01 5.35 14.94
CA LYS A 93 -14.52 5.78 16.25
C LYS A 93 -15.43 4.68 16.81
N PRO A 94 -15.10 4.10 17.97
CA PRO A 94 -15.86 2.98 18.54
C PRO A 94 -17.35 3.30 18.79
N GLU A 95 -17.67 4.54 19.09
CA GLU A 95 -19.02 5.01 19.42
C GLU A 95 -19.92 5.20 18.21
N LEU A 96 -19.33 5.37 17.03
CA LEU A 96 -20.05 5.56 15.79
C LEU A 96 -20.44 4.22 15.16
N SER A 97 -21.51 4.24 14.37
CA SER A 97 -21.95 3.07 13.59
C SER A 97 -20.89 2.62 12.57
N GLY A 98 -21.01 1.39 12.07
CA GLY A 98 -20.20 0.93 10.94
C GLY A 98 -20.35 1.82 9.72
N ARG A 99 -21.60 2.24 9.44
CA ARG A 99 -21.93 3.16 8.34
C ARG A 99 -21.20 4.50 8.47
N ASP A 100 -21.25 5.12 9.65
CA ASP A 100 -20.62 6.42 9.87
C ASP A 100 -19.08 6.31 9.84
N ASN A 101 -18.53 5.20 10.37
CA ASN A 101 -17.09 4.92 10.28
C ASN A 101 -16.64 4.71 8.84
N ALA A 102 -17.41 3.99 8.01
CA ALA A 102 -17.11 3.83 6.59
C ALA A 102 -17.11 5.18 5.85
N LEU A 103 -18.12 6.00 6.11
CA LEU A 103 -18.22 7.36 5.55
C LEU A 103 -16.99 8.21 5.91
N LEU A 104 -16.66 8.26 7.20
CA LEU A 104 -15.51 9.04 7.68
C LEU A 104 -14.19 8.53 7.12
N ALA A 105 -13.97 7.21 7.10
CA ALA A 105 -12.75 6.62 6.58
C ALA A 105 -12.57 6.88 5.08
N ALA A 106 -13.64 6.77 4.28
CA ALA A 106 -13.59 7.10 2.86
C ALA A 106 -13.26 8.59 2.62
N MET A 107 -13.81 9.48 3.44
CA MET A 107 -13.48 10.91 3.38
C MET A 107 -12.03 11.19 3.79
N LEU A 108 -11.51 10.51 4.82
CA LEU A 108 -10.10 10.63 5.24
C LEU A 108 -9.13 10.11 4.18
N GLN A 109 -9.57 9.20 3.31
CA GLN A 109 -8.81 8.71 2.16
C GLN A 109 -8.91 9.63 0.94
N GLY A 110 -9.60 10.77 1.05
CA GLY A 110 -9.66 11.79 0.00
C GLY A 110 -10.96 11.85 -0.79
N SER A 111 -11.95 10.98 -0.52
CA SER A 111 -13.27 11.07 -1.16
C SER A 111 -14.04 12.30 -0.66
N SER A 112 -14.71 13.00 -1.57
CA SER A 112 -15.72 13.96 -1.16
C SER A 112 -16.87 13.24 -0.42
N ARG A 113 -17.62 13.96 0.42
CA ARG A 113 -18.75 13.37 1.15
C ARG A 113 -19.75 12.69 0.22
N LYS A 114 -20.09 13.32 -0.91
CA LYS A 114 -21.03 12.76 -1.89
C LYS A 114 -20.51 11.44 -2.50
N GLN A 115 -19.23 11.36 -2.81
CA GLN A 115 -18.59 10.12 -3.28
C GLN A 115 -18.59 9.07 -2.19
N ALA A 116 -18.20 9.42 -0.95
CA ALA A 116 -18.18 8.48 0.16
C ALA A 116 -19.59 7.93 0.46
N GLU A 117 -20.63 8.76 0.40
CA GLU A 117 -22.03 8.34 0.55
C GLU A 117 -22.47 7.34 -0.53
N SER A 118 -22.00 7.49 -1.77
CA SER A 118 -22.35 6.57 -2.86
C SER A 118 -21.73 5.18 -2.75
N PHE A 119 -20.70 4.99 -1.91
CA PHE A 119 -20.09 3.68 -1.68
C PHE A 119 -20.71 2.89 -0.53
N LEU A 120 -21.55 3.51 0.30
CA LEU A 120 -22.03 2.92 1.56
C LEU A 120 -22.85 1.65 1.37
N ASP A 121 -23.68 1.58 0.34
CA ASP A 121 -24.50 0.41 0.06
C ASP A 121 -23.60 -0.76 -0.39
N GLU A 122 -22.63 -0.49 -1.25
CA GLU A 122 -21.66 -1.50 -1.70
C GLU A 122 -20.76 -1.97 -0.54
N ILE A 123 -20.34 -1.05 0.36
CA ILE A 123 -19.59 -1.39 1.57
C ILE A 123 -20.44 -2.28 2.49
N ALA A 124 -21.73 -1.97 2.68
CA ALA A 124 -22.63 -2.77 3.50
C ALA A 124 -22.77 -4.19 2.96
N GLU A 125 -22.98 -4.34 1.65
CA GLU A 125 -23.14 -5.63 0.99
C GLU A 125 -21.84 -6.44 1.01
N PHE A 126 -20.73 -5.84 0.60
CA PHE A 126 -19.45 -6.54 0.51
C PHE A 126 -18.90 -6.96 1.87
N SER A 127 -19.06 -6.13 2.91
CA SER A 127 -18.57 -6.44 4.26
C SER A 127 -19.35 -7.55 4.97
N GLU A 128 -20.56 -7.88 4.48
CA GLU A 128 -21.42 -8.94 5.04
C GLU A 128 -21.76 -8.71 6.52
N LEU A 129 -21.88 -7.44 6.93
CA LEU A 129 -22.18 -7.09 8.32
C LEU A 129 -23.70 -7.13 8.63
N GLY A 130 -24.55 -7.13 7.60
CA GLY A 130 -26.00 -7.11 7.75
C GLY A 130 -26.48 -5.99 8.66
N ASP A 131 -27.42 -6.30 9.56
CA ASP A 131 -27.99 -5.32 10.51
C ASP A 131 -26.92 -4.68 11.44
N SER A 132 -25.78 -5.31 11.60
CA SER A 132 -24.69 -4.76 12.42
C SER A 132 -24.08 -3.51 11.80
N PHE A 133 -24.22 -3.28 10.49
CA PHE A 133 -23.66 -2.11 9.80
C PHE A 133 -24.12 -0.77 10.39
N VAL A 134 -25.32 -0.72 10.95
CA VAL A 134 -25.87 0.48 11.60
C VAL A 134 -25.62 0.54 13.11
N LEU A 135 -24.99 -0.49 13.70
CA LEU A 135 -24.67 -0.53 15.11
C LEU A 135 -23.28 0.08 15.40
N PRO A 136 -23.03 0.57 16.65
CA PRO A 136 -21.73 1.08 17.05
C PRO A 136 -20.59 0.05 16.92
N VAL A 137 -19.45 0.46 16.35
CA VAL A 137 -18.29 -0.41 16.09
C VAL A 137 -17.68 -1.00 17.37
N LYS A 138 -17.90 -0.38 18.54
CA LYS A 138 -17.52 -0.96 19.83
C LYS A 138 -18.13 -2.34 20.11
N ASN A 139 -19.28 -2.63 19.49
CA ASN A 139 -19.99 -3.91 19.60
C ASN A 139 -19.47 -4.97 18.61
N TYR A 140 -18.55 -4.62 17.72
CA TYR A 140 -18.05 -5.50 16.68
C TYR A 140 -16.97 -6.44 17.23
N SER A 141 -16.98 -7.68 16.74
CA SER A 141 -15.82 -8.56 16.86
C SER A 141 -14.61 -7.99 16.11
N SER A 142 -13.42 -8.52 16.38
CA SER A 142 -12.22 -8.15 15.62
C SER A 142 -12.37 -8.44 14.13
N GLY A 143 -13.01 -9.57 13.77
CA GLY A 143 -13.31 -9.94 12.39
C GLY A 143 -14.27 -8.96 11.71
N MET A 144 -15.35 -8.56 12.37
CA MET A 144 -16.30 -7.56 11.83
C MET A 144 -15.63 -6.21 11.58
N ARG A 145 -14.79 -5.74 12.52
CA ARG A 145 -14.01 -4.50 12.35
C ARG A 145 -13.07 -4.61 11.16
N ALA A 146 -12.37 -5.74 11.02
CA ALA A 146 -11.45 -5.97 9.92
C ALA A 146 -12.16 -6.01 8.57
N ARG A 147 -13.34 -6.66 8.47
CA ARG A 147 -14.17 -6.69 7.26
C ARG A 147 -14.63 -5.29 6.85
N LEU A 148 -15.16 -4.50 7.80
CA LEU A 148 -15.57 -3.12 7.53
C LEU A 148 -14.39 -2.29 7.03
N ALA A 149 -13.28 -2.34 7.75
CA ALA A 149 -12.08 -1.57 7.45
C ALA A 149 -11.51 -1.89 6.07
N PHE A 150 -11.40 -3.18 5.75
CA PHE A 150 -10.94 -3.65 4.44
C PHE A 150 -11.88 -3.22 3.32
N THR A 151 -13.17 -3.47 3.49
CA THR A 151 -14.16 -3.14 2.46
C THR A 151 -14.19 -1.64 2.18
N THR A 152 -14.18 -0.81 3.22
CA THR A 152 -14.15 0.65 3.06
C THR A 152 -12.91 1.08 2.28
N ALA A 153 -11.73 0.57 2.64
CA ALA A 153 -10.50 0.91 1.96
C ALA A 153 -10.47 0.40 0.50
N LEU A 154 -11.06 -0.77 0.26
CA LEU A 154 -11.17 -1.35 -1.09
C LEU A 154 -12.12 -0.54 -1.99
N MET A 155 -13.27 -0.09 -1.47
CA MET A 155 -14.29 0.62 -2.27
C MET A 155 -13.96 2.09 -2.50
N THR A 156 -13.06 2.67 -1.69
CA THR A 156 -12.66 4.07 -1.87
C THR A 156 -11.83 4.23 -3.15
N HIS A 157 -12.25 5.14 -4.03
CA HIS A 157 -11.51 5.44 -5.26
C HIS A 157 -10.38 6.43 -4.97
N VAL A 158 -9.16 6.03 -5.35
CA VAL A 158 -7.95 6.85 -5.30
C VAL A 158 -7.18 6.71 -6.62
N ASP A 159 -6.39 7.72 -7.00
CA ASP A 159 -5.62 7.64 -8.26
C ASP A 159 -4.49 6.61 -8.16
N ILE A 160 -3.79 6.58 -7.01
CA ILE A 160 -2.70 5.65 -6.73
C ILE A 160 -3.02 4.89 -5.46
N LEU A 161 -3.12 3.58 -5.56
CA LEU A 161 -3.35 2.69 -4.43
C LEU A 161 -2.01 2.10 -3.94
N LEU A 162 -1.68 2.35 -2.68
CA LEU A 162 -0.45 1.84 -2.05
C LEU A 162 -0.83 0.72 -1.09
N ILE A 163 -0.28 -0.47 -1.30
CA ILE A 163 -0.63 -1.69 -0.54
C ILE A 163 0.62 -2.22 0.17
N ASP A 164 0.56 -2.24 1.51
CA ASP A 164 1.62 -2.80 2.36
C ASP A 164 1.13 -4.09 3.01
N GLU A 165 1.50 -5.21 2.43
CA GLU A 165 1.34 -6.58 3.00
C GLU A 165 0.01 -6.92 3.70
N ILE A 166 -1.11 -6.43 3.22
CA ILE A 166 -2.40 -6.54 3.90
C ILE A 166 -3.24 -7.67 3.31
N LEU A 167 -3.06 -8.91 3.71
CA LEU A 167 -4.00 -9.98 3.33
C LEU A 167 -4.38 -10.93 4.47
N SER A 168 -4.25 -10.51 5.74
CA SER A 168 -4.74 -11.27 6.89
C SER A 168 -6.05 -10.71 7.43
N VAL A 169 -7.08 -10.55 6.56
CA VAL A 169 -8.36 -9.91 6.92
C VAL A 169 -9.48 -10.92 7.06
N GLY A 170 -10.17 -10.88 8.19
CA GLY A 170 -11.38 -11.66 8.42
C GLY A 170 -11.15 -13.18 8.60
N ASP A 171 -12.23 -13.94 8.49
CA ASP A 171 -12.20 -15.41 8.47
C ASP A 171 -11.81 -15.96 7.10
N ALA A 172 -11.71 -17.30 6.99
CA ALA A 172 -11.26 -17.95 5.76
C ALA A 172 -12.18 -17.65 4.55
N HIS A 173 -13.49 -17.52 4.78
CA HIS A 173 -14.46 -17.24 3.71
C HIS A 173 -14.28 -15.82 3.18
N PHE A 174 -14.28 -14.83 4.06
CA PHE A 174 -14.09 -13.43 3.69
C PHE A 174 -12.72 -13.18 3.05
N ARG A 175 -11.69 -13.90 3.50
CA ARG A 175 -10.34 -13.79 2.94
C ARG A 175 -10.28 -14.15 1.47
N GLY A 176 -10.97 -15.21 1.03
CA GLY A 176 -11.05 -15.59 -0.38
C GLY A 176 -11.69 -14.48 -1.23
N LYS A 177 -12.83 -13.94 -0.77
CA LYS A 177 -13.55 -12.83 -1.41
C LYS A 177 -12.68 -11.56 -1.47
N ALA A 178 -12.02 -11.22 -0.37
CA ALA A 178 -11.12 -10.07 -0.25
C ALA A 178 -9.93 -10.17 -1.22
N LEU A 179 -9.31 -11.35 -1.30
CA LEU A 179 -8.20 -11.63 -2.24
C LEU A 179 -8.63 -11.45 -3.69
N SER A 180 -9.76 -12.06 -4.10
CA SER A 180 -10.27 -11.91 -5.47
C SER A 180 -10.57 -10.46 -5.83
N ALA A 181 -11.21 -9.72 -4.92
CA ALA A 181 -11.53 -8.32 -5.15
C ALA A 181 -10.27 -7.44 -5.23
N MET A 182 -9.28 -7.71 -4.37
CA MET A 182 -7.99 -7.04 -4.42
C MET A 182 -7.24 -7.35 -5.72
N GLN A 183 -7.21 -8.61 -6.14
CA GLN A 183 -6.60 -9.01 -7.41
C GLN A 183 -7.25 -8.27 -8.58
N GLY A 184 -8.58 -8.19 -8.63
CA GLY A 184 -9.29 -7.45 -9.67
C GLY A 184 -8.92 -5.97 -9.72
N ARG A 185 -8.61 -5.36 -8.58
CA ARG A 185 -8.10 -3.97 -8.54
C ARG A 185 -6.66 -3.85 -9.00
N ILE A 186 -5.80 -4.77 -8.55
CA ILE A 186 -4.37 -4.77 -8.87
C ILE A 186 -4.13 -5.02 -10.36
N THR A 187 -4.88 -5.95 -10.97
CA THR A 187 -4.73 -6.32 -12.39
C THR A 187 -5.62 -5.51 -13.33
N GLY A 188 -6.35 -4.51 -12.82
CA GLY A 188 -7.18 -3.60 -13.60
C GLY A 188 -6.41 -2.37 -14.10
N GLU A 189 -7.15 -1.32 -14.44
CA GLU A 189 -6.57 -0.03 -14.88
C GLU A 189 -6.07 0.85 -13.73
N GLN A 190 -6.14 0.36 -12.48
CA GLN A 190 -5.72 1.07 -11.28
C GLN A 190 -4.18 1.20 -11.25
N THR A 191 -3.68 2.38 -10.93
CA THR A 191 -2.24 2.55 -10.63
C THR A 191 -1.99 2.07 -9.20
N VAL A 192 -1.09 1.09 -9.05
CA VAL A 192 -0.86 0.41 -7.76
C VAL A 192 0.62 0.32 -7.44
N VAL A 193 0.99 0.52 -6.16
CA VAL A 193 2.27 0.05 -5.62
C VAL A 193 1.98 -1.08 -4.63
N PHE A 194 2.55 -2.24 -4.88
CA PHE A 194 2.29 -3.46 -4.14
C PHE A 194 3.55 -3.98 -3.43
N VAL A 195 3.47 -4.07 -2.11
CA VAL A 195 4.52 -4.69 -1.27
C VAL A 195 4.01 -6.03 -0.76
N SER A 196 4.78 -7.09 -1.00
CA SER A 196 4.52 -8.41 -0.43
C SER A 196 5.85 -9.14 -0.21
N HIS A 197 5.91 -10.02 0.81
CA HIS A 197 7.06 -10.94 0.93
C HIS A 197 6.84 -12.26 0.18
N ILE A 198 5.68 -12.46 -0.43
CA ILE A 198 5.38 -13.66 -1.21
C ILE A 198 5.76 -13.37 -2.66
N ALA A 199 6.94 -13.82 -3.07
CA ALA A 199 7.50 -13.58 -4.39
C ALA A 199 6.54 -13.97 -5.54
N GLU A 200 5.85 -15.10 -5.39
CA GLU A 200 4.86 -15.59 -6.36
C GLU A 200 3.69 -14.62 -6.57
N GLN A 201 3.23 -13.94 -5.51
CA GLN A 201 2.18 -12.92 -5.63
C GLN A 201 2.69 -11.71 -6.40
N VAL A 202 3.90 -11.24 -6.09
CA VAL A 202 4.51 -10.11 -6.79
C VAL A 202 4.70 -10.44 -8.26
N LYS A 203 5.22 -11.64 -8.57
CA LYS A 203 5.42 -12.13 -9.94
C LYS A 203 4.12 -12.22 -10.74
N ALA A 204 3.01 -12.64 -10.08
CA ALA A 204 1.72 -12.82 -10.74
C ALA A 204 0.91 -11.52 -10.90
N MET A 205 1.17 -10.50 -10.06
CA MET A 205 0.33 -9.30 -9.99
C MET A 205 1.00 -8.02 -10.50
N CYS A 206 2.34 -7.99 -10.57
CA CYS A 206 3.07 -6.77 -10.89
C CYS A 206 3.59 -6.79 -12.33
N ASP A 207 3.51 -5.64 -12.99
CA ASP A 207 4.09 -5.44 -14.32
C ASP A 207 5.61 -5.25 -14.23
N ARG A 208 6.03 -4.47 -13.24
CA ARG A 208 7.42 -4.08 -13.00
C ARG A 208 7.71 -4.17 -11.51
N VAL A 209 8.97 -4.45 -11.16
CA VAL A 209 9.42 -4.60 -9.78
C VAL A 209 10.65 -3.76 -9.55
N ILE A 210 10.69 -3.12 -8.38
CA ILE A 210 11.89 -2.48 -7.82
C ILE A 210 12.35 -3.30 -6.63
N TRP A 211 13.60 -3.68 -6.66
CA TRP A 211 14.27 -4.34 -5.54
C TRP A 211 15.04 -3.32 -4.71
N LEU A 212 14.61 -3.15 -3.46
CA LEU A 212 15.31 -2.35 -2.46
C LEU A 212 16.19 -3.26 -1.58
N ASP A 213 17.45 -2.85 -1.38
CA ASP A 213 18.32 -3.44 -0.37
C ASP A 213 19.19 -2.35 0.26
N TYR A 214 19.46 -2.45 1.56
CA TYR A 214 20.19 -1.44 2.35
C TYR A 214 19.75 0.01 2.12
N GLY A 215 18.47 0.23 1.82
CA GLY A 215 17.91 1.57 1.59
C GLY A 215 18.18 2.13 0.19
N GLU A 216 18.67 1.34 -0.74
CA GLU A 216 18.98 1.73 -2.13
C GLU A 216 18.21 0.86 -3.13
N VAL A 217 18.02 1.36 -4.35
CA VAL A 217 17.50 0.57 -5.47
C VAL A 217 18.63 -0.28 -6.03
N VAL A 218 18.52 -1.59 -5.89
CA VAL A 218 19.51 -2.57 -6.41
C VAL A 218 19.23 -2.92 -7.85
N ALA A 219 17.96 -3.12 -8.18
CA ALA A 219 17.51 -3.47 -9.52
C ALA A 219 16.07 -3.03 -9.76
N GLU A 220 15.74 -2.79 -11.01
CA GLU A 220 14.42 -2.45 -11.52
C GLU A 220 14.21 -3.10 -12.88
N GLY A 221 13.03 -3.66 -13.12
CA GLY A 221 12.73 -4.33 -14.39
C GLY A 221 11.42 -5.10 -14.36
N ALA A 222 11.22 -5.97 -15.35
CA ALA A 222 10.06 -6.85 -15.43
C ALA A 222 9.94 -7.74 -14.18
N ALA A 223 8.71 -7.97 -13.71
CA ALA A 223 8.48 -8.67 -12.45
C ALA A 223 9.15 -10.05 -12.41
N GLU A 224 9.06 -10.81 -13.51
CA GLU A 224 9.67 -12.15 -13.59
C GLU A 224 11.20 -12.11 -13.41
N GLU A 225 11.87 -11.22 -14.14
CA GLU A 225 13.33 -11.09 -14.13
C GLU A 225 13.86 -10.70 -12.74
N ILE A 226 13.26 -9.66 -12.14
CA ILE A 226 13.72 -9.12 -10.86
C ILE A 226 13.45 -10.09 -9.71
N ILE A 227 12.29 -10.77 -9.72
CA ILE A 227 11.96 -11.77 -8.72
C ILE A 227 12.90 -12.96 -8.77
N ASP A 228 13.22 -13.46 -9.96
CA ASP A 228 14.14 -14.60 -10.12
C ASP A 228 15.56 -14.23 -9.65
N ALA A 229 16.03 -13.01 -9.97
CA ALA A 229 17.30 -12.49 -9.46
C ALA A 229 17.32 -12.37 -7.92
N TYR A 230 16.25 -11.83 -7.34
CA TYR A 230 16.09 -11.69 -5.89
C TYR A 230 16.14 -13.06 -5.18
N ILE A 231 15.37 -14.04 -5.67
CA ILE A 231 15.35 -15.40 -5.10
C ILE A 231 16.74 -16.04 -5.20
N ALA A 232 17.43 -15.89 -6.32
CA ALA A 232 18.78 -16.40 -6.50
C ALA A 232 19.78 -15.81 -5.49
N GLN A 233 19.69 -14.50 -5.23
CA GLN A 233 20.53 -13.81 -4.23
C GLN A 233 20.23 -14.29 -2.80
N VAL A 234 18.97 -14.35 -2.41
CA VAL A 234 18.55 -14.82 -1.07
C VAL A 234 19.00 -16.27 -0.82
N ASN A 235 18.93 -17.13 -1.84
CA ASN A 235 19.35 -18.54 -1.73
C ASN A 235 20.87 -18.69 -1.62
N LYS A 236 21.68 -17.81 -2.24
CA LYS A 236 23.14 -17.80 -2.07
C LYS A 236 23.52 -17.46 -0.64
N GLU A 237 22.89 -16.46 -0.05
CA GLU A 237 23.20 -16.00 1.31
C GLU A 237 22.79 -16.98 2.42
N ARG A 238 21.74 -17.80 2.18
CA ARG A 238 21.32 -18.86 3.11
C ARG A 238 22.26 -20.07 3.15
N LYS A 239 23.14 -20.19 2.17
CA LYS A 239 24.10 -21.31 2.06
C LYS A 239 25.47 -20.98 2.64
N VAL A 240 25.69 -19.76 3.06
CA VAL A 240 26.89 -19.26 3.77
C VAL A 240 26.57 -19.15 5.27
#